data_453e9dc0a1bd6392962b4f22e146c1cd
#
_entry.id   453e9dc0a1bd6392962b4f22e146c1cd
#
_cell.length_a   1.000
_cell.length_b   1.000
_cell.length_c   1.000
_cell.angle_alpha   90.00
_cell.angle_beta   90.00
_cell.angle_gamma   90.00
#
_symmetry.space_group_name_H-M   'P 1'
#
loop_
_entity.id
_entity.type
_entity.pdbx_description
1 polymer ?
#
loop_
_entity_poly.entity_id
_entity_poly.type
_entity_poly.pdbx_seq_one_letter_code
_entity_poly.pdbx_strand_id
1 'polypeptide(L)'
;NPTYEEVCTDLTGHIEAIQITFDDEIITYKELLDIYWSVIDPTQEGGQFADLGHHYETVIFYHDGKQKEEAEESKEKLDKSGLYDRPIVTKIRKAETFYIAEDYHQYYYKKNPDHYNRYYKGSGRAKYINKIWAKKNLTPMQYEVTQNSATEPPFNNEYYNNFEKGIYVDIVSGEVLFTSKDKFESGCGWPSFSKPIEKGVLGF
;
A
#
# COMPACT_ATOMS: atom_id res chain seq x y z
N ASN A 1 -14.01 -25.38 15.12
CA ASN A 1 -14.13 -24.47 13.97
C ASN A 1 -15.01 -23.30 14.38
N PRO A 2 -14.47 -22.11 14.62
CA PRO A 2 -15.26 -20.95 14.99
C PRO A 2 -16.14 -20.49 13.83
N THR A 3 -17.29 -19.92 14.13
CA THR A 3 -18.11 -19.21 13.16
C THR A 3 -17.64 -17.76 13.06
N TYR A 4 -18.06 -17.06 11.99
CA TYR A 4 -17.78 -15.63 11.81
C TYR A 4 -18.26 -14.80 13.01
N GLU A 5 -19.49 -15.05 13.48
CA GLU A 5 -20.06 -14.36 14.63
C GLU A 5 -19.26 -14.57 15.91
N GLU A 6 -18.75 -15.78 16.13
CA GLU A 6 -17.89 -16.08 17.29
C GLU A 6 -16.56 -15.34 17.22
N VAL A 7 -15.92 -15.28 16.04
CA VAL A 7 -14.68 -14.51 15.83
C VAL A 7 -14.90 -13.03 16.08
N CYS A 8 -15.99 -12.46 15.58
CA CYS A 8 -16.36 -11.05 15.79
C CYS A 8 -16.61 -10.66 17.25
N THR A 9 -16.77 -11.63 18.17
CA THR A 9 -16.86 -11.33 19.62
C THR A 9 -15.53 -10.94 20.25
N ASP A 10 -14.41 -11.12 19.55
CA ASP A 10 -13.03 -10.95 20.06
C ASP A 10 -12.62 -11.93 21.17
N LEU A 11 -13.49 -12.88 21.53
CA LEU A 11 -13.26 -13.82 22.65
C LEU A 11 -12.59 -15.12 22.23
N THR A 12 -12.54 -15.42 20.94
CA THR A 12 -12.02 -16.70 20.43
C THR A 12 -10.49 -16.74 20.30
N GLY A 13 -9.83 -15.60 20.30
CA GLY A 13 -8.38 -15.47 20.09
C GLY A 13 -7.93 -15.74 18.63
N HIS A 14 -8.88 -15.96 17.70
CA HIS A 14 -8.57 -16.10 16.29
C HIS A 14 -8.21 -14.76 15.65
N ILE A 15 -7.37 -14.83 14.61
CA ILE A 15 -6.98 -13.70 13.77
C ILE A 15 -7.52 -13.94 12.37
N GLU A 16 -8.10 -12.91 11.73
CA GLU A 16 -8.43 -12.97 10.32
C GLU A 16 -7.15 -13.06 9.49
N ALA A 17 -6.97 -14.15 8.76
CA ALA A 17 -5.75 -14.45 8.06
C ALA A 17 -6.00 -15.03 6.67
N ILE A 18 -5.02 -14.89 5.78
CA ILE A 18 -4.96 -15.61 4.52
C ILE A 18 -3.89 -16.69 4.60
N GLN A 19 -4.13 -17.82 3.95
CA GLN A 19 -3.12 -18.86 3.74
C GLN A 19 -2.68 -18.86 2.29
N ILE A 20 -1.36 -18.77 2.06
CA ILE A 20 -0.76 -18.70 0.74
C ILE A 20 0.11 -19.96 0.53
N THR A 21 -0.24 -20.76 -0.48
CA THR A 21 0.64 -21.79 -1.00
C THR A 21 1.40 -21.21 -2.18
N PHE A 22 2.71 -21.26 -2.16
CA PHE A 22 3.56 -20.65 -3.18
C PHE A 22 4.68 -21.60 -3.60
N ASP A 23 5.26 -21.33 -4.77
CA ASP A 23 6.42 -22.02 -5.35
C ASP A 23 7.63 -21.07 -5.20
N ASP A 24 8.67 -21.50 -4.48
CA ASP A 24 9.87 -20.68 -4.21
C ASP A 24 10.68 -20.39 -5.49
N GLU A 25 10.47 -21.15 -6.59
CA GLU A 25 11.07 -20.84 -7.89
C GLU A 25 10.37 -19.68 -8.61
N ILE A 26 9.11 -19.35 -8.21
CA ILE A 26 8.30 -18.28 -8.82
C ILE A 26 8.31 -17.02 -7.93
N ILE A 27 8.12 -17.20 -6.63
CA ILE A 27 8.11 -16.09 -5.66
C ILE A 27 8.68 -16.58 -4.33
N THR A 28 9.61 -15.84 -3.79
CA THR A 28 10.24 -16.18 -2.50
C THR A 28 9.40 -15.75 -1.30
N TYR A 29 9.63 -16.36 -0.15
CA TYR A 29 8.98 -15.93 1.09
C TYR A 29 9.30 -14.48 1.46
N LYS A 30 10.51 -14.00 1.18
CA LYS A 30 10.92 -12.60 1.40
C LYS A 30 10.10 -11.63 0.54
N GLU A 31 9.84 -11.95 -0.72
CA GLU A 31 8.98 -11.13 -1.58
C GLU A 31 7.53 -11.12 -1.08
N LEU A 32 7.02 -12.24 -0.55
CA LEU A 32 5.70 -12.27 0.09
C LEU A 32 5.66 -11.39 1.34
N LEU A 33 6.71 -11.37 2.15
CA LEU A 33 6.83 -10.46 3.29
C LEU A 33 6.85 -9.00 2.84
N ASP A 34 7.56 -8.65 1.77
CA ASP A 34 7.60 -7.29 1.22
C ASP A 34 6.21 -6.83 0.75
N ILE A 35 5.45 -7.72 0.11
CA ILE A 35 4.05 -7.47 -0.26
C ILE A 35 3.20 -7.26 0.99
N TYR A 36 3.32 -8.13 2.00
CA TYR A 36 2.58 -8.03 3.25
C TYR A 36 2.79 -6.66 3.93
N TRP A 37 4.06 -6.23 4.09
CA TRP A 37 4.39 -4.94 4.68
C TRP A 37 3.83 -3.76 3.88
N SER A 38 3.67 -3.91 2.57
CA SER A 38 3.18 -2.84 1.69
C SER A 38 1.67 -2.58 1.80
N VAL A 39 0.90 -3.50 2.38
CA VAL A 39 -0.58 -3.44 2.39
C VAL A 39 -1.21 -3.27 3.78
N ILE A 40 -0.37 -3.13 4.81
CA ILE A 40 -0.80 -2.95 6.21
C ILE A 40 -0.23 -1.67 6.83
N ASP A 41 -0.79 -1.24 7.99
CA ASP A 41 -0.11 -0.37 8.95
C ASP A 41 0.53 -1.25 10.04
N PRO A 42 1.83 -1.56 9.95
CA PRO A 42 2.48 -2.45 10.91
C PRO A 42 2.68 -1.82 12.29
N THR A 43 2.34 -0.54 12.45
CA THR A 43 2.49 0.23 13.69
C THR A 43 1.17 0.44 14.42
N GLN A 44 0.05 -0.05 13.88
CA GLN A 44 -1.26 0.10 14.50
C GLN A 44 -1.52 -1.07 15.46
N GLU A 45 -1.82 -0.75 16.72
CA GLU A 45 -2.24 -1.71 17.74
C GLU A 45 -3.77 -1.88 17.75
N GLY A 46 -4.25 -3.07 18.09
CA GLY A 46 -5.66 -3.35 18.34
C GLY A 46 -6.56 -3.28 17.11
N GLY A 47 -6.01 -3.47 15.92
CA GLY A 47 -6.78 -3.48 14.68
C GLY A 47 -5.99 -3.09 13.45
N GLN A 48 -6.70 -2.82 12.34
CA GLN A 48 -6.14 -2.32 11.09
C GLN A 48 -7.06 -1.27 10.43
N PHE A 49 -6.58 -0.03 10.35
CA PHE A 49 -7.33 1.13 9.82
C PHE A 49 -8.64 1.35 10.59
N ALA A 50 -9.79 1.17 9.94
CA ALA A 50 -11.11 1.30 10.57
C ALA A 50 -11.59 0.02 11.27
N ASP A 51 -10.92 -1.11 11.03
CA ASP A 51 -11.27 -2.40 11.62
C ASP A 51 -10.59 -2.53 12.99
N LEU A 52 -11.37 -2.47 14.07
CA LEU A 52 -10.88 -2.54 15.45
C LEU A 52 -11.24 -3.89 16.07
N GLY A 53 -10.31 -4.44 16.85
CA GLY A 53 -10.44 -5.71 17.54
C GLY A 53 -9.18 -6.57 17.38
N HIS A 54 -9.03 -7.51 18.31
CA HIS A 54 -7.88 -8.43 18.33
C HIS A 54 -7.78 -9.27 17.05
N HIS A 55 -8.93 -9.68 16.47
CA HIS A 55 -8.97 -10.47 15.25
C HIS A 55 -8.50 -9.72 14.00
N TYR A 56 -8.36 -8.40 14.05
CA TYR A 56 -7.79 -7.56 12.98
C TYR A 56 -6.34 -7.15 13.20
N GLU A 57 -5.71 -7.58 14.29
CA GLU A 57 -4.28 -7.29 14.50
C GLU A 57 -3.40 -7.90 13.42
N THR A 58 -2.29 -7.23 13.12
CA THR A 58 -1.33 -7.73 12.13
C THR A 58 -0.48 -8.85 12.72
N VAL A 59 -0.45 -10.00 12.05
CA VAL A 59 0.31 -11.19 12.48
C VAL A 59 0.91 -11.89 11.26
N ILE A 60 2.16 -12.33 11.38
CA ILE A 60 2.80 -13.26 10.47
C ILE A 60 2.84 -14.63 11.14
N PHE A 61 2.21 -15.62 10.53
CA PHE A 61 2.25 -17.00 10.98
C PHE A 61 3.30 -17.78 10.21
N TYR A 62 4.31 -18.30 10.90
CA TYR A 62 5.37 -19.11 10.31
C TYR A 62 5.12 -20.61 10.50
N HIS A 63 5.52 -21.44 9.53
CA HIS A 63 5.38 -22.89 9.56
C HIS A 63 6.66 -23.60 10.02
N ASP A 64 7.83 -23.00 9.78
CA ASP A 64 9.14 -23.59 10.12
C ASP A 64 10.13 -22.53 10.63
N GLY A 65 11.34 -22.99 11.01
CA GLY A 65 12.38 -22.14 11.56
C GLY A 65 12.94 -21.12 10.56
N LYS A 66 13.02 -21.48 9.27
CA LYS A 66 13.51 -20.58 8.21
C LYS A 66 12.53 -19.42 8.00
N GLN A 67 11.22 -19.71 7.90
CA GLN A 67 10.20 -18.67 7.80
C GLN A 67 10.20 -17.74 9.02
N LYS A 68 10.40 -18.30 10.23
CA LYS A 68 10.51 -17.48 11.44
C LYS A 68 11.67 -16.50 11.35
N GLU A 69 12.87 -16.99 11.04
CA GLU A 69 14.08 -16.18 10.92
C GLU A 69 13.92 -15.07 9.86
N GLU A 70 13.45 -15.42 8.66
CA GLU A 70 13.23 -14.46 7.58
C GLU A 70 12.16 -13.42 7.94
N ALA A 71 11.09 -13.78 8.66
CA ALA A 71 10.08 -12.83 9.13
C ALA A 71 10.64 -11.88 10.21
N GLU A 72 11.43 -12.38 11.16
CA GLU A 72 12.09 -11.58 12.20
C GLU A 72 13.11 -10.61 11.60
N GLU A 73 13.95 -11.06 10.66
CA GLU A 73 14.89 -10.22 9.92
C GLU A 73 14.17 -9.12 9.12
N SER A 74 13.08 -9.49 8.42
CA SER A 74 12.30 -8.54 7.62
C SER A 74 11.67 -7.46 8.50
N LYS A 75 11.10 -7.84 9.64
CA LYS A 75 10.55 -6.92 10.64
C LYS A 75 11.62 -5.98 11.17
N GLU A 76 12.78 -6.49 11.57
CA GLU A 76 13.89 -5.69 12.10
C GLU A 76 14.42 -4.70 11.04
N LYS A 77 14.58 -5.15 9.80
CA LYS A 77 14.99 -4.29 8.68
C LYS A 77 13.98 -3.17 8.46
N LEU A 78 12.69 -3.48 8.50
CA LEU A 78 11.63 -2.49 8.33
C LEU A 78 11.61 -1.48 9.49
N ASP A 79 11.76 -1.93 10.73
CA ASP A 79 11.78 -1.07 11.91
C ASP A 79 12.97 -0.08 11.88
N LYS A 80 14.14 -0.56 11.44
CA LYS A 80 15.35 0.26 11.27
C LYS A 80 15.35 1.16 10.03
N SER A 81 14.41 1.00 9.11
CA SER A 81 14.41 1.74 7.85
C SER A 81 14.08 3.24 7.99
N GLY A 82 13.49 3.65 9.10
CA GLY A 82 12.96 5.01 9.30
C GLY A 82 11.73 5.34 8.45
N LEU A 83 11.13 4.33 7.80
CA LEU A 83 9.90 4.50 7.02
C LEU A 83 8.71 4.88 7.91
N TYR A 84 8.66 4.33 9.13
CA TYR A 84 7.62 4.56 10.12
C TYR A 84 8.16 5.37 11.30
N ASP A 85 7.32 6.24 11.85
CA ASP A 85 7.67 7.09 13.00
C ASP A 85 7.33 6.42 14.35
N ARG A 86 6.72 5.22 14.31
CA ARG A 86 6.34 4.40 15.46
C ARG A 86 6.92 2.99 15.31
N PRO A 87 7.16 2.26 16.41
CA PRO A 87 7.68 0.90 16.34
C PRO A 87 6.72 -0.06 15.64
N ILE A 88 7.27 -1.10 15.03
CA ILE A 88 6.51 -2.18 14.38
C ILE A 88 5.92 -3.10 15.43
N VAL A 89 4.59 -3.15 15.53
CA VAL A 89 3.86 -3.98 16.51
C VAL A 89 3.38 -5.32 15.97
N THR A 90 3.50 -5.55 14.66
CA THR A 90 3.14 -6.83 14.00
C THR A 90 3.78 -8.01 14.74
N LYS A 91 2.96 -8.99 15.10
CA LYS A 91 3.38 -10.20 15.83
C LYS A 91 3.89 -11.26 14.87
N ILE A 92 4.90 -12.04 15.30
CA ILE A 92 5.38 -13.23 14.57
C ILE A 92 5.09 -14.43 15.43
N ARG A 93 4.21 -15.33 14.98
CA ARG A 93 3.69 -16.46 15.74
C ARG A 93 3.83 -17.76 14.96
N LYS A 94 3.94 -18.88 15.66
CA LYS A 94 3.88 -20.20 15.02
C LYS A 94 2.48 -20.45 14.49
N ALA A 95 2.39 -20.96 13.25
CA ALA A 95 1.12 -21.36 12.67
C ALA A 95 0.52 -22.53 13.44
N GLU A 96 -0.77 -22.45 13.68
CA GLU A 96 -1.61 -23.50 14.27
C GLU A 96 -2.62 -23.98 13.22
N THR A 97 -3.72 -24.60 13.65
CA THR A 97 -4.77 -25.03 12.72
C THR A 97 -5.40 -23.84 12.01
N PHE A 98 -5.35 -23.85 10.67
CA PHE A 98 -6.04 -22.86 9.85
C PHE A 98 -7.48 -23.31 9.61
N TYR A 99 -8.44 -22.42 9.88
CA TYR A 99 -9.86 -22.64 9.64
C TYR A 99 -10.29 -21.79 8.45
N ILE A 100 -10.87 -22.44 7.43
CA ILE A 100 -11.33 -21.74 6.24
C ILE A 100 -12.60 -20.96 6.61
N ALA A 101 -12.61 -19.65 6.30
CA ALA A 101 -13.79 -18.82 6.44
C ALA A 101 -14.86 -19.19 5.40
N GLU A 102 -16.09 -18.82 5.66
CA GLU A 102 -17.27 -19.13 4.85
C GLU A 102 -17.12 -18.64 3.40
N ASP A 103 -17.78 -19.31 2.46
CA ASP A 103 -17.65 -19.07 1.02
C ASP A 103 -17.93 -17.63 0.59
N TYR A 104 -18.78 -16.89 1.31
CA TYR A 104 -19.07 -15.51 0.97
C TYR A 104 -17.90 -14.55 1.26
N HIS A 105 -16.96 -14.92 2.14
CA HIS A 105 -15.71 -14.21 2.36
C HIS A 105 -14.64 -14.51 1.29
N GLN A 106 -14.71 -15.70 0.67
CA GLN A 106 -13.71 -16.09 -0.33
C GLN A 106 -13.81 -15.22 -1.57
N TYR A 107 -12.68 -14.60 -1.97
CA TYR A 107 -12.61 -13.69 -3.12
C TYR A 107 -13.64 -12.54 -3.06
N TYR A 108 -13.92 -12.02 -1.86
CA TYR A 108 -14.92 -10.97 -1.67
C TYR A 108 -14.72 -9.76 -2.59
N TYR A 109 -13.48 -9.32 -2.80
CA TYR A 109 -13.15 -8.21 -3.68
C TYR A 109 -13.55 -8.44 -5.16
N LYS A 110 -13.61 -9.70 -5.61
CA LYS A 110 -14.12 -10.06 -6.96
C LYS A 110 -15.62 -10.16 -7.00
N LYS A 111 -16.24 -10.69 -5.94
CA LYS A 111 -17.70 -10.88 -5.86
C LYS A 111 -18.44 -9.57 -5.63
N ASN A 112 -17.82 -8.63 -4.90
CA ASN A 112 -18.43 -7.36 -4.48
C ASN A 112 -17.48 -6.17 -4.71
N PRO A 113 -17.02 -5.91 -5.95
CA PRO A 113 -15.95 -4.94 -6.24
C PRO A 113 -16.31 -3.51 -5.80
N ASP A 114 -17.55 -3.06 -6.02
CA ASP A 114 -17.98 -1.71 -5.66
C ASP A 114 -18.01 -1.50 -4.14
N HIS A 115 -18.47 -2.49 -3.38
CA HIS A 115 -18.49 -2.44 -1.93
C HIS A 115 -17.06 -2.46 -1.39
N TYR A 116 -16.23 -3.36 -1.89
CA TYR A 116 -14.81 -3.46 -1.51
C TYR A 116 -14.06 -2.15 -1.77
N ASN A 117 -14.20 -1.56 -2.96
CA ASN A 117 -13.52 -0.32 -3.31
C ASN A 117 -13.96 0.87 -2.47
N ARG A 118 -15.26 0.99 -2.17
CA ARG A 118 -15.77 2.03 -1.27
C ARG A 118 -15.19 1.87 0.14
N TYR A 119 -15.18 0.65 0.65
CA TYR A 119 -14.61 0.35 1.95
C TYR A 119 -13.09 0.59 1.99
N TYR A 120 -12.34 0.12 1.00
CA TYR A 120 -10.89 0.32 0.88
C TYR A 120 -10.49 1.80 0.94
N LYS A 121 -11.27 2.66 0.25
CA LYS A 121 -11.07 4.11 0.28
C LYS A 121 -11.56 4.74 1.58
N GLY A 122 -12.76 4.38 2.03
CA GLY A 122 -13.43 4.95 3.20
C GLY A 122 -12.76 4.63 4.53
N SER A 123 -12.13 3.47 4.66
CA SER A 123 -11.39 3.07 5.86
C SER A 123 -10.07 3.83 6.07
N GLY A 124 -9.64 4.64 5.09
CA GLY A 124 -8.36 5.35 5.12
C GLY A 124 -7.17 4.51 4.65
N ARG A 125 -7.36 3.20 4.39
CA ARG A 125 -6.31 2.26 3.96
C ARG A 125 -5.61 2.74 2.70
N ALA A 126 -6.36 3.09 1.65
CA ALA A 126 -5.80 3.56 0.39
C ALA A 126 -4.90 4.78 0.57
N LYS A 127 -5.38 5.79 1.31
CA LYS A 127 -4.61 7.01 1.58
C LYS A 127 -3.32 6.73 2.34
N TYR A 128 -3.39 5.88 3.35
CA TYR A 128 -2.22 5.54 4.16
C TYR A 128 -1.17 4.78 3.33
N ILE A 129 -1.58 3.74 2.62
CA ILE A 129 -0.68 2.93 1.79
C ILE A 129 0.00 3.78 0.72
N ASN A 130 -0.75 4.65 0.03
CA ASN A 130 -0.18 5.56 -0.96
C ASN A 130 0.85 6.51 -0.35
N LYS A 131 0.58 7.05 0.86
CA LYS A 131 1.54 7.90 1.57
C LYS A 131 2.83 7.15 1.92
N ILE A 132 2.73 5.93 2.44
CA ILE A 132 3.91 5.11 2.78
C ILE A 132 4.67 4.70 1.52
N TRP A 133 3.96 4.34 0.44
CA TRP A 133 4.58 4.06 -0.86
C TRP A 133 5.36 5.27 -1.37
N ALA A 134 4.77 6.47 -1.32
CA ALA A 134 5.41 7.71 -1.70
C ALA A 134 6.68 7.97 -0.86
N LYS A 135 6.59 7.84 0.47
CA LYS A 135 7.75 8.01 1.37
C LYS A 135 8.90 7.03 1.05
N LYS A 136 8.56 5.81 0.63
CA LYS A 136 9.55 4.76 0.31
C LYS A 136 10.22 4.96 -1.06
N ASN A 137 9.47 5.43 -2.06
CA ASN A 137 9.88 5.33 -3.48
C ASN A 137 10.18 6.69 -4.14
N LEU A 138 9.75 7.80 -3.54
CA LEU A 138 9.99 9.13 -4.10
C LEU A 138 11.30 9.74 -3.60
N THR A 139 11.91 10.58 -4.43
CA THR A 139 12.97 11.50 -3.96
C THR A 139 12.38 12.51 -2.96
N PRO A 140 13.22 13.15 -2.10
CA PRO A 140 12.74 14.17 -1.17
C PRO A 140 11.92 15.28 -1.86
N MET A 141 12.36 15.77 -3.03
CA MET A 141 11.62 16.80 -3.77
C MET A 141 10.28 16.29 -4.29
N GLN A 142 10.25 15.10 -4.88
CA GLN A 142 9.00 14.47 -5.34
C GLN A 142 8.03 14.25 -4.18
N TYR A 143 8.53 13.84 -3.00
CA TYR A 143 7.70 13.68 -1.81
C TYR A 143 7.10 15.00 -1.35
N GLU A 144 7.93 16.07 -1.25
CA GLU A 144 7.46 17.41 -0.86
C GLU A 144 6.39 17.95 -1.83
N VAL A 145 6.60 17.80 -3.13
CA VAL A 145 5.65 18.26 -4.16
C VAL A 145 4.33 17.49 -4.08
N THR A 146 4.39 16.16 -4.00
CA THR A 146 3.18 15.31 -4.10
C THR A 146 2.41 15.17 -2.79
N GLN A 147 3.08 15.28 -1.62
CA GLN A 147 2.48 15.04 -0.31
C GLN A 147 2.31 16.30 0.55
N ASN A 148 3.15 17.32 0.34
CA ASN A 148 3.20 18.52 1.16
C ASN A 148 2.89 19.81 0.38
N SER A 149 2.39 19.70 -0.86
CA SER A 149 2.01 20.83 -1.72
C SER A 149 3.15 21.82 -2.01
N ALA A 150 4.38 21.34 -2.00
CA ALA A 150 5.52 22.12 -2.43
C ALA A 150 5.57 22.30 -3.95
N THR A 151 6.46 23.14 -4.44
CA THR A 151 6.69 23.38 -5.87
C THR A 151 8.16 23.22 -6.18
N GLU A 152 8.47 22.56 -7.28
CA GLU A 152 9.82 22.47 -7.79
C GLU A 152 10.36 23.88 -8.19
N PRO A 153 11.67 24.13 -8.10
CA PRO A 153 12.25 25.39 -8.54
C PRO A 153 12.00 25.63 -10.05
N PRO A 154 11.63 26.86 -10.46
CA PRO A 154 11.44 27.19 -11.87
C PRO A 154 12.75 27.01 -12.65
N PHE A 155 12.68 26.50 -13.86
CA PHE A 155 13.82 26.22 -14.76
C PHE A 155 14.82 25.18 -14.23
N ASN A 156 14.58 24.59 -13.04
CA ASN A 156 15.42 23.57 -12.43
C ASN A 156 14.56 22.39 -11.98
N ASN A 157 13.83 21.80 -12.92
CA ASN A 157 13.05 20.58 -12.74
C ASN A 157 13.16 19.72 -14.00
N GLU A 158 12.91 18.43 -13.85
CA GLU A 158 13.21 17.40 -14.85
C GLU A 158 12.47 17.63 -16.18
N TYR A 159 11.24 18.13 -16.12
CA TYR A 159 10.36 18.11 -17.30
C TYR A 159 10.08 19.47 -17.90
N TYR A 160 10.56 20.61 -17.38
CA TYR A 160 10.24 21.92 -17.93
C TYR A 160 10.70 22.04 -19.39
N ASN A 161 11.86 21.51 -19.72
CA ASN A 161 12.48 21.57 -21.05
C ASN A 161 12.48 20.22 -21.81
N ASN A 162 11.72 19.24 -21.34
CA ASN A 162 11.59 17.94 -22.02
C ASN A 162 10.42 17.98 -23.01
N PHE A 163 10.68 17.90 -24.32
CA PHE A 163 9.70 17.84 -25.41
C PHE A 163 9.72 16.52 -26.16
N GLU A 164 10.32 15.48 -25.61
CA GLU A 164 10.31 14.14 -26.20
C GLU A 164 8.89 13.57 -26.25
N LYS A 165 8.65 12.67 -27.22
CA LYS A 165 7.35 12.01 -27.35
C LYS A 165 7.11 11.08 -26.17
N GLY A 166 5.99 11.28 -25.49
CA GLY A 166 5.62 10.44 -24.33
C GLY A 166 4.30 10.87 -23.72
N ILE A 167 3.99 10.22 -22.62
CA ILE A 167 2.89 10.54 -21.71
C ILE A 167 3.47 11.00 -20.37
N TYR A 168 2.80 11.91 -19.71
CA TYR A 168 3.11 12.37 -18.37
C TYR A 168 2.13 11.72 -17.42
N VAL A 169 2.66 11.04 -16.41
CA VAL A 169 1.88 10.31 -15.42
C VAL A 169 2.13 10.89 -14.03
N ASP A 170 1.12 10.77 -13.15
CA ASP A 170 1.33 11.02 -11.73
C ASP A 170 2.30 9.97 -11.16
N ILE A 171 3.35 10.42 -10.50
CA ILE A 171 4.44 9.53 -10.04
C ILE A 171 4.01 8.64 -8.88
N VAL A 172 2.92 8.97 -8.18
CA VAL A 172 2.40 8.21 -7.04
C VAL A 172 1.38 7.17 -7.51
N SER A 173 0.40 7.60 -8.34
CA SER A 173 -0.71 6.75 -8.78
C SER A 173 -0.48 6.05 -10.11
N GLY A 174 0.45 6.55 -10.93
CA GLY A 174 0.64 6.10 -12.30
C GLY A 174 -0.46 6.57 -13.27
N GLU A 175 -1.40 7.42 -12.82
CA GLU A 175 -2.48 7.93 -13.63
C GLU A 175 -1.94 8.82 -14.77
N VAL A 176 -2.47 8.63 -15.98
CA VAL A 176 -2.03 9.42 -17.14
C VAL A 176 -2.68 10.80 -17.09
N LEU A 177 -1.86 11.84 -16.98
CA LEU A 177 -2.30 13.24 -16.83
C LEU A 177 -2.30 14.00 -18.15
N PHE A 178 -1.18 13.93 -18.90
CA PHE A 178 -0.98 14.71 -20.13
C PHE A 178 -0.26 13.90 -21.19
N THR A 179 -0.32 14.40 -22.44
CA THR A 179 0.52 13.92 -23.55
C THR A 179 1.53 14.99 -23.96
N SER A 180 2.67 14.57 -24.51
CA SER A 180 3.68 15.49 -25.04
C SER A 180 3.16 16.35 -26.21
N LYS A 181 2.08 15.94 -26.88
CA LYS A 181 1.44 16.70 -27.95
C LYS A 181 0.76 17.98 -27.46
N ASP A 182 0.32 17.97 -26.21
CA ASP A 182 -0.38 19.07 -25.57
C ASP A 182 0.57 19.99 -24.78
N LYS A 183 1.87 19.65 -24.73
CA LYS A 183 2.89 20.44 -24.06
C LYS A 183 3.30 21.63 -24.91
N PHE A 184 3.50 22.79 -24.28
CA PHE A 184 3.99 23.98 -24.91
C PHE A 184 5.00 24.73 -24.03
N GLU A 185 5.83 25.55 -24.64
CA GLU A 185 6.76 26.41 -23.92
C GLU A 185 6.04 27.68 -23.45
N SER A 186 5.89 27.83 -22.15
CA SER A 186 5.22 28.98 -21.52
C SER A 186 6.18 30.05 -21.00
N GLY A 187 7.48 29.71 -20.90
CA GLY A 187 8.50 30.58 -20.32
C GLY A 187 8.41 30.72 -18.79
N CYS A 188 7.53 29.97 -18.11
CA CYS A 188 7.34 30.06 -16.66
C CYS A 188 8.31 29.20 -15.85
N GLY A 189 9.07 28.32 -16.52
CA GLY A 189 10.05 27.44 -15.87
C GLY A 189 9.47 26.11 -15.35
N TRP A 190 8.21 25.80 -15.64
CA TRP A 190 7.55 24.52 -15.34
C TRP A 190 6.93 23.92 -16.60
N PRO A 191 6.70 22.59 -16.63
CA PRO A 191 5.99 21.94 -17.71
C PRO A 191 4.58 22.52 -17.86
N SER A 192 4.22 22.94 -19.06
CA SER A 192 2.93 23.57 -19.35
C SER A 192 2.19 22.79 -20.43
N PHE A 193 0.90 22.56 -20.22
CA PHE A 193 0.05 21.77 -21.11
C PHE A 193 -1.24 22.53 -21.41
N SER A 194 -1.69 22.43 -22.66
CA SER A 194 -2.90 23.10 -23.13
C SER A 194 -4.19 22.46 -22.66
N LYS A 195 -4.14 21.15 -22.33
CA LYS A 195 -5.27 20.40 -21.78
C LYS A 195 -4.78 19.10 -21.15
N PRO A 196 -5.50 18.54 -20.14
CA PRO A 196 -5.28 17.17 -19.67
C PRO A 196 -5.76 16.14 -20.70
N ILE A 197 -5.37 14.86 -20.51
CA ILE A 197 -5.77 13.76 -21.40
C ILE A 197 -7.27 13.50 -21.32
N GLU A 198 -7.86 13.63 -20.14
CA GLU A 198 -9.30 13.47 -19.89
C GLU A 198 -9.82 14.60 -18.99
N LYS A 199 -11.09 14.99 -19.17
CA LYS A 199 -11.73 15.96 -18.27
C LYS A 199 -11.97 15.31 -16.91
N GLY A 200 -11.49 15.93 -15.84
CA GLY A 200 -11.68 15.49 -14.46
C GLY A 200 -10.52 14.69 -13.84
N VAL A 201 -9.46 14.42 -14.62
CA VAL A 201 -8.22 13.84 -14.09
C VAL A 201 -7.52 14.80 -13.12
N LEU A 202 -7.65 16.12 -13.36
CA LEU A 202 -7.14 17.15 -12.47
C LEU A 202 -8.27 17.63 -11.55
N GLY A 203 -8.10 17.45 -10.24
CA GLY A 203 -8.95 18.10 -9.23
C GLY A 203 -8.61 19.59 -9.15
N PHE A 204 -9.61 20.45 -9.15
CA PHE A 204 -9.49 21.88 -8.85
C PHE A 204 -10.02 22.15 -7.45
#